data_f0ccf20a2718206be00094fc669be610
#
_entry.id   f0ccf20a2718206be00094fc669be610
#
_cell.length_a   1.000
_cell.length_b   1.000
_cell.length_c   1.000
_cell.angle_alpha   90.00
_cell.angle_beta   90.00
_cell.angle_gamma   90.00
#
_symmetry.space_group_name_H-M   'P 1'
#
loop_
_entity.id
_entity.type
_entity.pdbx_description
1 polymer ?
#
loop_
_entity_poly.entity_id
_entity_poly.type
_entity_poly.pdbx_seq_one_letter_code
_entity_poly.pdbx_strand_id
1 'polypeptide(L)'
;MADEEKFDAVVVGAGPAGTAAAITMAKAGLQVALLERGAKPGAKNVMGGILYNHYLEEIVGDDWKQAPLERPIIEERRWMMTPSAAIGLDYKNLRNRDHPHSYSVLRARFDAWFAEQAEKAGAMVVPETVVERLIVKNGRVVGVGTGRGDDLYAEVTIVCEGIGLGTGLLENTVINGKPLRRKLRPNEVALAFKEIMDLDPGLIEERFNCESGEGCTVECFGDSTMGMSGFMFIYTNHDTLSVGGGALLSEFNQTLRTPNDVMEHFKKHPAIKPLLRGAETVEFLAHLIPEGGYRGIPKVYGPGYLVCGDAAMLSNPVHREGSNLAMESGRFAGETVIHAKETGDFSERRLAEYRGKLDHSWVMADMKKYDKAVPLLEHNPQMLTKYPVVLDRALDEFFRVDGASKWDKQKTILKMVRKEGMFRMGWDTVKALWAMK
;
A
#
# COMPACT_ATOMS: atom_id res chain seq x y z
N MET A 1 -35.75 -14.05 25.87
CA MET A 1 -34.39 -13.61 25.63
C MET A 1 -34.52 -12.19 25.09
N ALA A 2 -33.93 -11.20 25.75
CA ALA A 2 -33.95 -9.84 25.23
C ALA A 2 -33.40 -9.90 23.79
N ASP A 3 -34.05 -9.20 22.84
CA ASP A 3 -33.48 -8.99 21.51
C ASP A 3 -32.11 -8.34 21.73
N GLU A 4 -31.02 -9.10 21.51
CA GLU A 4 -29.67 -8.55 21.49
C GLU A 4 -29.67 -7.54 20.39
N GLU A 5 -29.31 -6.31 20.71
CA GLU A 5 -29.24 -5.19 19.74
C GLU A 5 -28.29 -5.59 18.61
N LYS A 6 -28.84 -5.77 17.42
CA LYS A 6 -28.12 -6.33 16.27
C LYS A 6 -27.85 -5.24 15.26
N PHE A 7 -26.57 -5.01 14.94
CA PHE A 7 -26.16 -4.09 13.88
C PHE A 7 -26.52 -4.63 12.48
N ASP A 8 -26.72 -3.74 11.53
CA ASP A 8 -26.78 -4.13 10.12
C ASP A 8 -25.40 -4.62 9.64
N ALA A 9 -24.33 -3.94 10.08
CA ALA A 9 -22.97 -4.37 9.82
C ALA A 9 -22.02 -4.06 10.99
N VAL A 10 -21.09 -4.99 11.25
CA VAL A 10 -19.89 -4.75 12.06
C VAL A 10 -18.71 -4.73 11.12
N VAL A 11 -17.90 -3.66 11.17
CA VAL A 11 -16.69 -3.46 10.36
C VAL A 11 -15.48 -3.59 11.27
N VAL A 12 -14.54 -4.47 10.91
CA VAL A 12 -13.33 -4.75 11.69
C VAL A 12 -12.14 -4.03 11.08
N GLY A 13 -11.66 -2.98 11.75
CA GLY A 13 -10.54 -2.15 11.35
C GLY A 13 -10.96 -0.82 10.71
N ALA A 14 -10.59 0.30 11.34
CA ALA A 14 -10.86 1.66 10.88
C ALA A 14 -9.72 2.24 10.00
N GLY A 15 -9.13 1.40 9.14
CA GLY A 15 -8.29 1.83 8.03
C GLY A 15 -9.14 2.25 6.82
N PRO A 16 -8.54 2.62 5.67
CA PRO A 16 -9.27 3.15 4.52
C PRO A 16 -10.41 2.27 4.03
N ALA A 17 -10.23 0.94 4.00
CA ALA A 17 -11.28 0.03 3.55
C ALA A 17 -12.49 0.02 4.50
N GLY A 18 -12.24 -0.15 5.79
CA GLY A 18 -13.33 -0.24 6.77
C GLY A 18 -14.04 1.09 6.93
N THR A 19 -13.31 2.19 6.96
CA THR A 19 -13.90 3.52 7.06
C THR A 19 -14.74 3.87 5.83
N ALA A 20 -14.25 3.55 4.62
CA ALA A 20 -15.03 3.74 3.39
C ALA A 20 -16.33 2.93 3.39
N ALA A 21 -16.28 1.65 3.83
CA ALA A 21 -17.47 0.82 3.99
C ALA A 21 -18.45 1.40 5.00
N ALA A 22 -17.95 1.86 6.15
CA ALA A 22 -18.77 2.44 7.21
C ALA A 22 -19.46 3.74 6.77
N ILE A 23 -18.72 4.66 6.13
CA ILE A 23 -19.28 5.90 5.58
C ILE A 23 -20.39 5.59 4.57
N THR A 24 -20.12 4.68 3.63
CA THR A 24 -21.07 4.30 2.58
C THR A 24 -22.38 3.77 3.18
N MET A 25 -22.30 2.86 4.14
CA MET A 25 -23.48 2.27 4.78
C MET A 25 -24.20 3.27 5.70
N ALA A 26 -23.46 4.04 6.51
CA ALA A 26 -24.05 5.00 7.43
C ALA A 26 -24.78 6.13 6.69
N LYS A 27 -24.26 6.64 5.56
CA LYS A 27 -24.95 7.59 4.69
C LYS A 27 -26.28 7.06 4.15
N ALA A 28 -26.44 5.75 4.03
CA ALA A 28 -27.70 5.09 3.65
C ALA A 28 -28.59 4.75 4.86
N GLY A 29 -28.22 5.19 6.08
CA GLY A 29 -29.02 5.01 7.29
C GLY A 29 -28.90 3.63 7.97
N LEU A 30 -27.91 2.83 7.62
CA LEU A 30 -27.66 1.53 8.27
C LEU A 30 -27.01 1.73 9.65
N GLN A 31 -27.34 0.83 10.58
CA GLN A 31 -26.67 0.76 11.88
C GLN A 31 -25.32 0.04 11.75
N VAL A 32 -24.22 0.79 11.82
CA VAL A 32 -22.86 0.31 11.58
C VAL A 32 -21.99 0.54 12.81
N ALA A 33 -21.32 -0.52 13.29
CA ALA A 33 -20.23 -0.43 14.26
C ALA A 33 -18.88 -0.60 13.53
N LEU A 34 -18.00 0.39 13.66
CA LEU A 34 -16.63 0.40 13.11
C LEU A 34 -15.65 0.23 14.26
N LEU A 35 -14.99 -0.94 14.33
CA LEU A 35 -14.12 -1.30 15.44
C LEU A 35 -12.66 -1.09 15.08
N GLU A 36 -11.91 -0.42 15.94
CA GLU A 36 -10.48 -0.16 15.78
C GLU A 36 -9.67 -0.64 16.99
N ARG A 37 -8.62 -1.42 16.76
CA ARG A 37 -7.75 -1.94 17.84
C ARG A 37 -6.81 -0.90 18.44
N GLY A 38 -6.47 0.15 17.68
CA GLY A 38 -5.61 1.25 18.14
C GLY A 38 -6.35 2.22 19.05
N ALA A 39 -5.60 3.04 19.79
CA ALA A 39 -6.16 4.15 20.59
C ALA A 39 -6.93 5.16 19.73
N LYS A 40 -6.57 5.25 18.47
CA LYS A 40 -7.28 6.00 17.41
C LYS A 40 -7.00 5.35 16.06
N PRO A 41 -7.89 5.53 15.07
CA PRO A 41 -7.63 5.11 13.70
C PRO A 41 -6.31 5.67 13.18
N GLY A 42 -5.53 4.84 12.47
CA GLY A 42 -4.23 5.21 11.94
C GLY A 42 -3.04 5.13 12.90
N ALA A 43 -3.26 4.99 14.22
CA ALA A 43 -2.17 4.96 15.22
C ALA A 43 -1.14 3.84 15.03
N LYS A 44 -1.50 2.80 14.30
CA LYS A 44 -0.61 1.65 14.01
C LYS A 44 -0.30 1.51 12.50
N ASN A 45 -0.55 2.55 11.72
CA ASN A 45 -0.40 2.49 10.28
C ASN A 45 0.83 3.24 9.80
N VAL A 46 1.72 2.51 9.15
CA VAL A 46 3.02 2.99 8.66
C VAL A 46 2.94 3.44 7.21
N MET A 47 2.23 2.68 6.37
CA MET A 47 2.34 2.79 4.92
C MET A 47 1.18 3.59 4.30
N GLY A 48 1.28 3.86 3.00
CA GLY A 48 0.35 4.69 2.28
C GLY A 48 0.74 6.17 2.35
N GLY A 49 2.02 6.46 2.09
CA GLY A 49 2.53 7.85 2.10
C GLY A 49 2.05 8.71 0.93
N ILE A 50 1.41 8.14 -0.08
CA ILE A 50 0.77 8.85 -1.20
C ILE A 50 -0.70 8.45 -1.26
N LEU A 51 -1.58 9.44 -1.37
CA LEU A 51 -3.02 9.28 -1.50
C LEU A 51 -3.50 9.91 -2.81
N TYR A 52 -4.41 9.24 -3.49
CA TYR A 52 -5.08 9.72 -4.70
C TYR A 52 -6.47 10.23 -4.33
N ASN A 53 -6.73 11.53 -4.55
CA ASN A 53 -7.93 12.21 -4.06
C ASN A 53 -9.24 11.81 -4.77
N HIS A 54 -9.18 11.31 -6.00
CA HIS A 54 -10.37 10.93 -6.77
C HIS A 54 -11.31 9.97 -6.00
N TYR A 55 -10.76 8.90 -5.44
CA TYR A 55 -11.58 7.91 -4.68
C TYR A 55 -12.04 8.43 -3.32
N LEU A 56 -11.29 9.34 -2.71
CA LEU A 56 -11.70 10.01 -1.50
C LEU A 56 -12.90 10.91 -1.75
N GLU A 57 -12.87 11.68 -2.84
CA GLU A 57 -13.97 12.55 -3.29
C GLU A 57 -15.26 11.75 -3.53
N GLU A 58 -15.19 10.59 -4.16
CA GLU A 58 -16.34 9.71 -4.37
C GLU A 58 -17.01 9.26 -3.06
N ILE A 59 -16.23 9.09 -1.98
CA ILE A 59 -16.74 8.61 -0.70
C ILE A 59 -17.26 9.75 0.17
N VAL A 60 -16.52 10.85 0.31
CA VAL A 60 -16.85 11.93 1.24
C VAL A 60 -17.42 13.18 0.55
N GLY A 61 -17.44 13.24 -0.80
CA GLY A 61 -17.84 14.43 -1.53
C GLY A 61 -16.85 15.57 -1.32
N ASP A 62 -17.32 16.82 -1.34
CA ASP A 62 -16.48 18.02 -1.20
C ASP A 62 -15.68 18.12 0.11
N ASP A 63 -16.03 17.33 1.12
CA ASP A 63 -15.30 17.28 2.40
C ASP A 63 -13.86 16.77 2.23
N TRP A 64 -13.53 16.11 1.12
CA TRP A 64 -12.16 15.69 0.84
C TRP A 64 -11.16 16.85 0.87
N LYS A 65 -11.61 18.10 0.56
CA LYS A 65 -10.77 19.30 0.59
C LYS A 65 -10.32 19.70 2.00
N GLN A 66 -10.97 19.14 3.04
CA GLN A 66 -10.63 19.33 4.45
C GLN A 66 -9.76 18.19 5.00
N ALA A 67 -9.47 17.17 4.18
CA ALA A 67 -8.62 16.08 4.60
C ALA A 67 -7.21 16.59 4.95
N PRO A 68 -6.58 16.07 6.02
CA PRO A 68 -5.24 16.47 6.43
C PRO A 68 -4.20 15.85 5.50
N LEU A 69 -4.27 16.24 4.22
CA LEU A 69 -3.30 15.90 3.21
C LEU A 69 -2.08 16.82 3.37
N GLU A 70 -0.94 16.32 3.00
CA GLU A 70 0.33 17.05 3.04
C GLU A 70 0.52 17.80 1.70
N ARG A 71 1.61 17.60 0.99
CA ARG A 71 1.92 18.32 -0.24
C ARG A 71 1.30 17.66 -1.48
N PRO A 72 0.71 18.41 -2.43
CA PRO A 72 0.37 17.90 -3.76
C PRO A 72 1.64 17.46 -4.49
N ILE A 73 1.61 16.28 -5.12
CA ILE A 73 2.77 15.75 -5.82
C ILE A 73 2.87 16.38 -7.22
N ILE A 74 3.92 17.18 -7.40
CA ILE A 74 4.22 17.86 -8.65
C ILE A 74 5.37 17.16 -9.40
N GLU A 75 6.25 16.50 -8.67
CA GLU A 75 7.40 15.80 -9.24
C GLU A 75 7.50 14.36 -8.74
N GLU A 76 7.72 13.44 -9.66
CA GLU A 76 7.98 12.03 -9.37
C GLU A 76 9.37 11.66 -9.91
N ARG A 77 10.21 11.09 -9.03
CA ARG A 77 11.56 10.61 -9.37
C ARG A 77 11.63 9.11 -9.15
N ARG A 78 12.14 8.39 -10.13
CA ARG A 78 12.40 6.96 -10.04
C ARG A 78 13.85 6.68 -10.36
N TRP A 79 14.59 6.27 -9.36
CA TRP A 79 16.05 6.10 -9.46
C TRP A 79 16.43 4.62 -9.32
N MET A 80 17.25 4.16 -10.28
CA MET A 80 17.96 2.89 -10.17
C MET A 80 19.32 3.17 -9.55
N MET A 81 19.62 2.54 -8.42
CA MET A 81 20.79 2.83 -7.61
C MET A 81 21.84 1.73 -7.74
N THR A 82 23.12 2.15 -7.76
CA THR A 82 24.29 1.32 -7.51
C THR A 82 24.97 1.84 -6.24
N PRO A 83 26.01 1.19 -5.67
CA PRO A 83 26.65 1.69 -4.43
C PRO A 83 27.20 3.13 -4.52
N SER A 84 27.38 3.69 -5.70
CA SER A 84 28.00 5.00 -5.93
C SER A 84 27.23 5.94 -6.86
N ALA A 85 26.20 5.47 -7.54
CA ALA A 85 25.44 6.26 -8.51
C ALA A 85 23.92 6.10 -8.35
N ALA A 86 23.20 7.11 -8.82
CA ALA A 86 21.76 7.06 -9.03
C ALA A 86 21.45 7.41 -10.49
N ILE A 87 20.71 6.56 -11.18
CA ILE A 87 20.32 6.73 -12.57
C ILE A 87 18.81 6.89 -12.57
N GLY A 88 18.29 8.07 -12.95
CA GLY A 88 16.94 8.45 -12.70
C GLY A 88 16.11 8.81 -13.92
N LEU A 89 14.80 8.66 -13.76
CA LEU A 89 13.77 9.33 -14.51
C LEU A 89 13.09 10.31 -13.55
N ASP A 90 13.20 11.59 -13.83
CA ASP A 90 12.56 12.66 -13.10
C ASP A 90 11.45 13.27 -13.97
N TYR A 91 10.22 13.28 -13.46
CA TYR A 91 9.06 13.79 -14.15
C TYR A 91 8.39 14.87 -13.32
N LYS A 92 8.58 16.14 -13.70
CA LYS A 92 7.92 17.29 -13.09
C LYS A 92 6.77 17.76 -13.97
N ASN A 93 5.54 17.69 -13.45
CA ASN A 93 4.34 18.04 -14.19
C ASN A 93 3.66 19.26 -13.59
N LEU A 94 3.91 20.43 -14.16
CA LEU A 94 3.37 21.71 -13.66
C LEU A 94 1.85 21.82 -13.76
N ARG A 95 1.19 21.00 -14.59
CA ARG A 95 -0.28 20.93 -14.66
C ARG A 95 -0.91 20.42 -13.35
N ASN A 96 -0.14 19.66 -12.55
CA ASN A 96 -0.59 19.19 -11.25
C ASN A 96 -0.68 20.30 -10.20
N ARG A 97 -0.21 21.53 -10.48
CA ARG A 97 -0.41 22.71 -9.62
C ARG A 97 -1.85 23.10 -9.53
N ASP A 98 -2.53 23.14 -10.68
CA ASP A 98 -3.93 23.60 -10.77
C ASP A 98 -4.91 22.45 -10.47
N HIS A 99 -4.53 21.22 -10.81
CA HIS A 99 -5.35 20.03 -10.67
C HIS A 99 -4.54 18.85 -10.10
N PRO A 100 -4.16 18.92 -8.83
CA PRO A 100 -3.43 17.81 -8.21
C PRO A 100 -4.33 16.58 -8.06
N HIS A 101 -3.79 15.43 -8.43
CA HIS A 101 -4.48 14.15 -8.35
C HIS A 101 -3.92 13.22 -7.24
N SER A 102 -2.80 13.61 -6.65
CA SER A 102 -2.15 12.85 -5.57
C SER A 102 -1.45 13.78 -4.60
N TYR A 103 -1.41 13.36 -3.35
CA TYR A 103 -0.81 14.09 -2.24
C TYR A 103 0.04 13.15 -1.40
N SER A 104 1.09 13.67 -0.79
CA SER A 104 1.68 12.98 0.35
C SER A 104 0.73 13.04 1.54
N VAL A 105 0.81 12.03 2.41
CA VAL A 105 -0.12 11.88 3.52
C VAL A 105 0.54 11.19 4.72
N LEU A 106 0.23 11.70 5.92
CA LEU A 106 0.54 11.05 7.18
C LEU A 106 -0.69 10.28 7.66
N ARG A 107 -0.66 8.96 7.52
CA ARG A 107 -1.81 8.08 7.76
C ARG A 107 -2.36 8.17 9.19
N ALA A 108 -1.53 8.47 10.18
CA ALA A 108 -1.98 8.68 11.55
C ALA A 108 -2.93 9.89 11.70
N ARG A 109 -2.78 10.91 10.85
CA ARG A 109 -3.68 12.08 10.79
C ARG A 109 -4.87 11.80 9.87
N PHE A 110 -4.60 11.26 8.70
CA PHE A 110 -5.62 11.00 7.69
C PHE A 110 -6.67 9.96 8.16
N ASP A 111 -6.23 8.82 8.68
CA ASP A 111 -7.17 7.76 9.09
C ASP A 111 -8.06 8.22 10.25
N ALA A 112 -7.53 9.03 11.18
CA ALA A 112 -8.33 9.62 12.26
C ALA A 112 -9.42 10.55 11.70
N TRP A 113 -9.04 11.48 10.83
CA TRP A 113 -9.99 12.38 10.15
C TRP A 113 -11.03 11.58 9.32
N PHE A 114 -10.59 10.54 8.62
CA PHE A 114 -11.48 9.75 7.79
C PHE A 114 -12.52 8.99 8.63
N ALA A 115 -12.11 8.48 9.79
CA ALA A 115 -13.04 7.85 10.76
C ALA A 115 -14.02 8.87 11.36
N GLU A 116 -13.60 10.13 11.59
CA GLU A 116 -14.53 11.21 11.98
C GLU A 116 -15.60 11.46 10.91
N GLN A 117 -15.28 11.27 9.61
CA GLN A 117 -16.30 11.36 8.56
C GLN A 117 -17.30 10.19 8.66
N ALA A 118 -16.87 8.99 9.12
CA ALA A 118 -17.77 7.89 9.38
C ALA A 118 -18.71 8.17 10.58
N GLU A 119 -18.20 8.79 11.65
CA GLU A 119 -19.02 9.23 12.78
C GLU A 119 -20.03 10.30 12.35
N LYS A 120 -19.60 11.31 11.59
CA LYS A 120 -20.51 12.34 11.02
C LYS A 120 -21.59 11.74 10.13
N ALA A 121 -21.30 10.65 9.42
CA ALA A 121 -22.27 9.92 8.63
C ALA A 121 -23.24 9.08 9.46
N GLY A 122 -22.97 8.87 10.77
CA GLY A 122 -23.82 8.12 11.69
C GLY A 122 -23.29 6.73 12.08
N ALA A 123 -22.06 6.36 11.68
CA ALA A 123 -21.44 5.11 12.15
C ALA A 123 -20.96 5.24 13.60
N MET A 124 -21.08 4.17 14.37
CA MET A 124 -20.50 4.06 15.73
C MET A 124 -19.02 3.65 15.59
N VAL A 125 -18.07 4.57 15.79
CA VAL A 125 -16.64 4.26 15.80
C VAL A 125 -16.20 3.89 17.22
N VAL A 126 -15.60 2.70 17.37
CA VAL A 126 -15.21 2.16 18.69
C VAL A 126 -13.70 1.87 18.68
N PRO A 127 -12.87 2.81 19.14
CA PRO A 127 -11.43 2.60 19.26
C PRO A 127 -11.08 1.67 20.44
N GLU A 128 -9.79 1.29 20.54
CA GLU A 128 -9.24 0.41 21.57
C GLU A 128 -9.97 -0.93 21.70
N THR A 129 -10.59 -1.41 20.61
CA THR A 129 -11.39 -2.63 20.59
C THR A 129 -10.78 -3.64 19.64
N VAL A 130 -10.08 -4.61 20.21
CA VAL A 130 -9.51 -5.74 19.48
C VAL A 130 -10.60 -6.76 19.19
N VAL A 131 -10.81 -7.10 17.92
CA VAL A 131 -11.64 -8.25 17.55
C VAL A 131 -10.75 -9.49 17.57
N GLU A 132 -11.09 -10.45 18.42
CA GLU A 132 -10.29 -11.67 18.62
C GLU A 132 -10.80 -12.86 17.81
N ARG A 133 -12.09 -12.87 17.50
CA ARG A 133 -12.71 -13.95 16.72
C ARG A 133 -13.93 -13.49 15.95
N LEU A 134 -14.22 -14.17 14.84
CA LEU A 134 -15.53 -14.11 14.20
C LEU A 134 -16.46 -15.15 14.87
N ILE A 135 -17.69 -14.75 15.18
CA ILE A 135 -18.70 -15.64 15.76
C ILE A 135 -19.38 -16.40 14.63
N VAL A 136 -19.22 -17.72 14.61
CA VAL A 136 -19.84 -18.59 13.60
C VAL A 136 -20.96 -19.40 14.24
N LYS A 137 -22.19 -19.27 13.70
CA LYS A 137 -23.34 -20.08 14.06
C LYS A 137 -23.91 -20.74 12.78
N ASN A 138 -24.09 -22.05 12.78
CA ASN A 138 -24.63 -22.81 11.65
C ASN A 138 -23.91 -22.54 10.29
N GLY A 139 -22.58 -22.43 10.33
CA GLY A 139 -21.77 -22.18 9.12
C GLY A 139 -21.84 -20.75 8.56
N ARG A 140 -22.39 -19.80 9.32
CA ARG A 140 -22.50 -18.38 8.98
C ARG A 140 -21.81 -17.53 10.03
N VAL A 141 -21.10 -16.49 9.61
CA VAL A 141 -20.63 -15.42 10.49
C VAL A 141 -21.83 -14.57 10.90
N VAL A 142 -22.01 -14.37 12.21
CA VAL A 142 -23.14 -13.63 12.78
C VAL A 142 -22.69 -12.46 13.66
N GLY A 143 -21.40 -12.19 13.72
CA GLY A 143 -20.82 -11.11 14.52
C GLY A 143 -19.37 -11.37 14.89
N VAL A 144 -18.89 -10.62 15.87
CA VAL A 144 -17.51 -10.65 16.36
C VAL A 144 -17.46 -10.75 17.87
N GLY A 145 -16.44 -11.44 18.40
CA GLY A 145 -16.08 -11.42 19.81
C GLY A 145 -14.88 -10.52 20.04
N THR A 146 -14.99 -9.63 21.02
CA THR A 146 -13.95 -8.64 21.33
C THR A 146 -13.08 -9.07 22.51
N GLY A 147 -11.86 -8.52 22.61
CA GLY A 147 -10.95 -8.72 23.73
C GLY A 147 -11.44 -8.12 25.05
N ARG A 148 -12.50 -7.30 25.01
CA ARG A 148 -13.18 -6.80 26.22
C ARG A 148 -14.20 -7.79 26.80
N GLY A 149 -14.42 -8.92 26.09
CA GLY A 149 -15.39 -9.95 26.49
C GLY A 149 -16.80 -9.75 25.94
N ASP A 150 -17.05 -8.69 25.17
CA ASP A 150 -18.36 -8.43 24.56
C ASP A 150 -18.45 -9.08 23.18
N ASP A 151 -19.60 -9.69 22.91
CA ASP A 151 -19.99 -10.19 21.61
C ASP A 151 -20.89 -9.15 20.90
N LEU A 152 -20.53 -8.75 19.70
CA LEU A 152 -21.34 -7.86 18.87
C LEU A 152 -21.93 -8.66 17.70
N TYR A 153 -23.24 -8.63 17.57
CA TYR A 153 -23.97 -9.35 16.53
C TYR A 153 -24.33 -8.44 15.36
N ALA A 154 -24.25 -8.97 14.13
CA ALA A 154 -24.60 -8.23 12.92
C ALA A 154 -25.17 -9.15 11.84
N GLU A 155 -25.88 -8.55 10.86
CA GLU A 155 -26.27 -9.26 9.64
C GLU A 155 -25.07 -9.61 8.79
N VAL A 156 -24.07 -8.69 8.69
CA VAL A 156 -22.83 -8.88 7.94
C VAL A 156 -21.64 -8.38 8.75
N THR A 157 -20.55 -9.12 8.74
CA THR A 157 -19.24 -8.66 9.24
C THR A 157 -18.32 -8.34 8.07
N ILE A 158 -17.79 -7.11 8.01
CA ILE A 158 -16.82 -6.70 7.00
C ILE A 158 -15.43 -6.73 7.62
N VAL A 159 -14.57 -7.62 7.13
CA VAL A 159 -13.22 -7.83 7.67
C VAL A 159 -12.22 -6.95 6.91
N CYS A 160 -11.72 -5.92 7.60
CA CYS A 160 -10.74 -4.94 7.11
C CYS A 160 -9.52 -4.90 8.05
N GLU A 161 -9.10 -6.05 8.59
CA GLU A 161 -8.04 -6.18 9.62
C GLU A 161 -6.61 -5.92 9.10
N GLY A 162 -6.47 -5.41 7.86
CA GLY A 162 -5.17 -5.31 7.21
C GLY A 162 -4.63 -6.70 6.87
N ILE A 163 -3.33 -6.92 7.02
CA ILE A 163 -2.71 -8.22 6.72
C ILE A 163 -3.04 -9.30 7.78
N GLY A 164 -3.75 -8.95 8.84
CA GLY A 164 -4.20 -9.92 9.86
C GLY A 164 -3.13 -10.30 10.88
N LEU A 165 -2.09 -9.49 11.07
CA LEU A 165 -1.08 -9.74 12.09
C LEU A 165 -1.65 -9.60 13.50
N GLY A 166 -1.51 -10.65 14.28
CA GLY A 166 -1.89 -10.71 15.69
C GLY A 166 -3.13 -11.56 15.96
N THR A 167 -4.25 -11.28 15.33
CA THR A 167 -5.50 -12.03 15.54
C THR A 167 -5.73 -13.13 14.51
N GLY A 168 -5.35 -12.89 13.25
CA GLY A 168 -5.48 -13.87 12.16
C GLY A 168 -6.94 -14.30 11.97
N LEU A 169 -7.87 -13.37 11.98
CA LEU A 169 -9.30 -13.69 11.96
C LEU A 169 -9.68 -14.61 10.79
N LEU A 170 -9.12 -14.35 9.61
CA LEU A 170 -9.41 -15.13 8.40
C LEU A 170 -8.79 -16.52 8.43
N GLU A 171 -7.60 -16.67 8.99
CA GLU A 171 -6.89 -17.95 9.10
C GLU A 171 -7.47 -18.84 10.20
N ASN A 172 -7.95 -18.22 11.29
CA ASN A 172 -8.45 -18.93 12.48
C ASN A 172 -9.96 -19.24 12.39
N THR A 173 -10.71 -18.54 11.51
CA THR A 173 -12.13 -18.80 11.32
C THR A 173 -12.34 -19.91 10.31
N VAL A 174 -13.01 -20.97 10.73
CA VAL A 174 -13.29 -22.17 9.91
C VAL A 174 -14.77 -22.26 9.60
N ILE A 175 -15.13 -22.32 8.32
CA ILE A 175 -16.50 -22.59 7.83
C ILE A 175 -16.44 -23.80 6.91
N ASN A 176 -17.32 -24.77 7.14
CA ASN A 176 -17.38 -26.04 6.38
C ASN A 176 -16.02 -26.76 6.30
N GLY A 177 -15.26 -26.76 7.41
CA GLY A 177 -13.98 -27.44 7.53
C GLY A 177 -12.79 -26.74 6.82
N LYS A 178 -13.00 -25.50 6.33
CA LYS A 178 -11.94 -24.73 5.66
C LYS A 178 -11.77 -23.36 6.31
N PRO A 179 -10.52 -22.87 6.50
CA PRO A 179 -10.28 -21.51 6.94
C PRO A 179 -10.75 -20.53 5.84
N LEU A 180 -11.12 -19.29 6.23
CA LEU A 180 -11.54 -18.26 5.28
C LEU A 180 -10.39 -17.81 4.40
N ARG A 181 -9.18 -17.80 4.93
CA ARG A 181 -7.92 -17.59 4.20
C ARG A 181 -6.89 -18.61 4.69
N ARG A 182 -6.09 -19.17 3.81
CA ARG A 182 -4.91 -19.95 4.22
C ARG A 182 -3.85 -19.06 4.85
N LYS A 183 -2.95 -19.65 5.61
CA LYS A 183 -1.77 -18.92 6.12
C LYS A 183 -0.97 -18.32 4.96
N LEU A 184 -0.56 -17.07 5.14
CA LEU A 184 0.27 -16.37 4.17
C LEU A 184 1.70 -16.91 4.18
N ARG A 185 2.32 -16.93 3.00
CA ARG A 185 3.71 -17.31 2.84
C ARG A 185 4.60 -16.07 2.93
N PRO A 186 5.88 -16.19 3.37
CA PRO A 186 6.77 -15.04 3.46
C PRO A 186 7.01 -14.28 2.14
N ASN A 187 6.85 -14.93 0.99
CA ASN A 187 6.95 -14.29 -0.32
C ASN A 187 5.61 -13.68 -0.83
N GLU A 188 4.57 -13.72 -0.04
CA GLU A 188 3.28 -13.08 -0.32
C GLU A 188 3.07 -11.80 0.49
N VAL A 189 4.07 -11.43 1.28
CA VAL A 189 4.07 -10.22 2.10
C VAL A 189 5.42 -9.53 2.01
N ALA A 190 5.41 -8.20 2.02
CA ALA A 190 6.61 -7.39 2.18
C ALA A 190 6.66 -6.84 3.60
N LEU A 191 7.87 -6.83 4.18
CA LEU A 191 8.15 -6.09 5.40
C LEU A 191 8.47 -4.65 5.00
N ALA A 192 7.57 -3.75 5.31
CA ALA A 192 7.68 -2.33 5.07
C ALA A 192 8.04 -1.59 6.36
N PHE A 193 8.87 -0.56 6.24
CA PHE A 193 9.32 0.27 7.37
C PHE A 193 9.49 1.70 6.91
N LYS A 194 9.29 2.65 7.83
CA LYS A 194 9.34 4.07 7.56
C LYS A 194 9.78 4.86 8.78
N GLU A 195 10.61 5.87 8.55
CA GLU A 195 10.87 6.97 9.47
C GLU A 195 10.10 8.22 9.02
N ILE A 196 9.58 8.97 9.98
CA ILE A 196 9.21 10.35 9.76
C ILE A 196 10.38 11.18 10.27
N MET A 197 10.92 12.03 9.41
CA MET A 197 12.09 12.85 9.72
C MET A 197 11.71 14.33 9.65
N ASP A 198 11.87 15.04 10.75
CA ASP A 198 11.63 16.48 10.84
C ASP A 198 12.65 17.25 10.02
N LEU A 199 12.21 18.22 9.21
CA LEU A 199 13.06 19.05 8.37
C LEU A 199 12.34 20.35 8.02
N ASP A 200 13.07 21.47 8.11
CA ASP A 200 12.55 22.79 7.74
C ASP A 200 11.91 22.80 6.34
N PRO A 201 10.70 23.37 6.18
CA PRO A 201 9.99 23.41 4.90
C PRO A 201 10.80 24.03 3.75
N GLY A 202 11.54 25.10 4.01
CA GLY A 202 12.37 25.74 3.00
C GLY A 202 13.53 24.86 2.54
N LEU A 203 14.12 24.06 3.45
CA LEU A 203 15.12 23.07 3.08
C LEU A 203 14.52 21.90 2.27
N ILE A 204 13.27 21.52 2.55
CA ILE A 204 12.56 20.54 1.73
C ILE A 204 12.39 21.09 0.30
N GLU A 205 11.88 22.30 0.17
CA GLU A 205 11.63 22.96 -1.11
C GLU A 205 12.93 23.13 -1.93
N GLU A 206 14.00 23.60 -1.29
CA GLU A 206 15.32 23.77 -1.92
C GLU A 206 15.89 22.43 -2.43
N ARG A 207 15.92 21.40 -1.59
CA ARG A 207 16.56 20.12 -1.92
C ARG A 207 15.79 19.28 -2.92
N PHE A 208 14.47 19.39 -2.91
CA PHE A 208 13.63 18.64 -3.82
C PHE A 208 13.21 19.44 -5.05
N ASN A 209 13.74 20.68 -5.21
CA ASN A 209 13.45 21.56 -6.34
C ASN A 209 11.94 21.84 -6.48
N CYS A 210 11.28 22.11 -5.37
CA CYS A 210 9.87 22.42 -5.29
C CYS A 210 9.64 23.89 -5.03
N GLU A 211 8.57 24.46 -5.56
CA GLU A 211 8.03 25.72 -5.09
C GLU A 211 7.36 25.53 -3.73
N SER A 212 7.03 26.65 -3.06
CA SER A 212 6.42 26.57 -1.74
C SER A 212 5.13 25.77 -1.72
N GLY A 213 5.08 24.76 -0.86
CA GLY A 213 3.95 23.85 -0.72
C GLY A 213 3.87 22.73 -1.75
N GLU A 214 4.73 22.69 -2.78
CA GLU A 214 4.78 21.58 -3.73
C GLU A 214 5.47 20.36 -3.14
N GLY A 215 5.06 19.18 -3.62
CA GLY A 215 5.57 17.89 -3.20
C GLY A 215 6.34 17.14 -4.28
N CYS A 216 7.29 16.35 -3.82
CA CYS A 216 8.10 15.45 -4.64
C CYS A 216 8.11 14.04 -4.02
N THR A 217 8.10 13.03 -4.89
CA THR A 217 8.38 11.64 -4.52
C THR A 217 9.69 11.18 -5.12
N VAL A 218 10.50 10.47 -4.36
CA VAL A 218 11.72 9.81 -4.84
C VAL A 218 11.61 8.34 -4.53
N GLU A 219 11.59 7.48 -5.53
CA GLU A 219 11.58 6.02 -5.39
C GLU A 219 12.88 5.43 -5.90
N CYS A 220 13.51 4.62 -5.09
CA CYS A 220 14.85 4.10 -5.29
C CYS A 220 14.86 2.58 -5.32
N PHE A 221 15.36 2.01 -6.40
CA PHE A 221 15.44 0.57 -6.63
C PHE A 221 16.90 0.10 -6.67
N GLY A 222 17.14 -1.19 -6.58
CA GLY A 222 18.47 -1.77 -6.71
C GLY A 222 19.25 -1.75 -5.41
N ASP A 223 20.38 -1.02 -5.36
CA ASP A 223 21.23 -0.96 -4.15
C ASP A 223 20.53 -0.38 -2.93
N SER A 224 19.48 0.42 -3.14
CA SER A 224 18.69 1.02 -2.06
C SER A 224 18.10 0.01 -1.08
N THR A 225 17.71 -1.17 -1.56
CA THR A 225 17.23 -2.32 -0.74
C THR A 225 18.31 -3.38 -0.54
N MET A 226 19.59 -3.03 -0.80
CA MET A 226 20.71 -3.98 -0.77
C MET A 226 20.47 -5.18 -1.71
N GLY A 227 19.77 -4.95 -2.84
CA GLY A 227 19.50 -5.93 -3.89
C GLY A 227 18.28 -6.82 -3.66
N MET A 228 17.52 -6.62 -2.57
CA MET A 228 16.26 -7.34 -2.35
C MET A 228 15.15 -6.79 -3.26
N SER A 229 14.15 -7.64 -3.56
CA SER A 229 12.96 -7.27 -4.36
C SER A 229 12.06 -6.32 -3.58
N GLY A 230 12.16 -5.03 -3.90
CA GLY A 230 11.48 -3.95 -3.24
C GLY A 230 12.03 -2.59 -3.66
N PHE A 231 11.73 -1.56 -2.89
CA PHE A 231 12.23 -0.22 -3.12
C PHE A 231 12.27 0.60 -1.83
N MET A 232 13.10 1.65 -1.84
CA MET A 232 13.11 2.69 -0.82
C MET A 232 12.51 3.97 -1.40
N PHE A 233 11.97 4.82 -0.53
CA PHE A 233 11.36 6.07 -0.95
C PHE A 233 11.67 7.25 -0.01
N ILE A 234 11.54 8.46 -0.57
CA ILE A 234 11.43 9.72 0.18
C ILE A 234 10.20 10.45 -0.36
N TYR A 235 9.25 10.78 0.51
CA TYR A 235 8.11 11.62 0.19
C TYR A 235 8.16 12.89 1.01
N THR A 236 8.00 14.03 0.38
CA THR A 236 8.00 15.33 1.07
C THR A 236 6.63 15.60 1.69
N ASN A 237 6.61 15.93 2.97
CA ASN A 237 5.44 16.40 3.69
C ASN A 237 5.57 17.93 3.93
N HIS A 238 4.67 18.56 4.70
CA HIS A 238 4.75 19.99 4.96
C HIS A 238 6.08 20.39 5.64
N ASP A 239 6.41 19.73 6.74
CA ASP A 239 7.54 20.01 7.63
C ASP A 239 8.36 18.76 7.98
N THR A 240 8.09 17.67 7.30
CA THR A 240 8.78 16.38 7.50
C THR A 240 9.05 15.68 6.18
N LEU A 241 9.90 14.65 6.24
CA LEU A 241 10.09 13.67 5.17
C LEU A 241 9.58 12.31 5.65
N SER A 242 8.81 11.63 4.82
CA SER A 242 8.54 10.20 4.96
C SER A 242 9.65 9.43 4.25
N VAL A 243 10.58 8.84 4.99
CA VAL A 243 11.70 8.06 4.45
C VAL A 243 11.47 6.60 4.80
N GLY A 244 11.40 5.74 3.82
CA GLY A 244 11.06 4.34 4.08
C GLY A 244 11.21 3.45 2.88
N GLY A 245 10.65 2.26 2.99
CA GLY A 245 10.64 1.27 1.93
C GLY A 245 10.24 -0.08 2.43
N GLY A 246 10.55 -1.10 1.65
CA GLY A 246 10.30 -2.48 2.02
C GLY A 246 10.80 -3.45 0.98
N ALA A 247 10.82 -4.72 1.36
CA ALA A 247 11.13 -5.84 0.49
C ALA A 247 10.37 -7.09 0.94
N LEU A 248 10.37 -8.13 0.10
CA LEU A 248 9.73 -9.39 0.45
C LEU A 248 10.27 -9.96 1.78
N LEU A 249 9.37 -10.36 2.66
CA LEU A 249 9.73 -10.96 3.96
C LEU A 249 10.59 -12.22 3.78
N SER A 250 10.36 -12.99 2.71
CA SER A 250 11.18 -14.15 2.35
C SER A 250 12.66 -13.79 2.15
N GLU A 251 12.96 -12.62 1.56
CA GLU A 251 14.33 -12.18 1.30
C GLU A 251 15.00 -11.62 2.56
N PHE A 252 14.27 -10.95 3.44
CA PHE A 252 14.77 -10.60 4.77
C PHE A 252 15.20 -11.85 5.55
N ASN A 253 14.36 -12.90 5.53
CA ASN A 253 14.67 -14.16 6.19
C ASN A 253 15.91 -14.86 5.60
N GLN A 254 16.11 -14.79 4.28
CA GLN A 254 17.26 -15.39 3.59
C GLN A 254 18.56 -14.61 3.83
N THR A 255 18.49 -13.29 3.87
CA THR A 255 19.67 -12.43 3.99
C THR A 255 20.06 -12.12 5.44
N LEU A 256 19.20 -12.45 6.41
CA LEU A 256 19.33 -12.12 7.83
C LEU A 256 19.54 -10.62 8.10
N ARG A 257 19.06 -9.77 7.21
CA ARG A 257 19.09 -8.30 7.35
C ARG A 257 17.91 -7.83 8.16
N THR A 258 18.08 -6.71 8.83
CA THR A 258 16.99 -6.04 9.54
C THR A 258 16.49 -4.82 8.76
N PRO A 259 15.27 -4.32 9.02
CA PRO A 259 14.80 -3.04 8.48
C PRO A 259 15.77 -1.88 8.74
N ASN A 260 16.41 -1.85 9.93
CA ASN A 260 17.39 -0.83 10.28
C ASN A 260 18.65 -0.91 9.42
N ASP A 261 19.15 -2.12 9.09
CA ASP A 261 20.31 -2.25 8.23
C ASP A 261 20.05 -1.62 6.85
N VAL A 262 18.86 -1.89 6.29
CA VAL A 262 18.46 -1.34 4.98
C VAL A 262 18.24 0.19 5.06
N MET A 263 17.59 0.68 6.11
CA MET A 263 17.37 2.11 6.32
C MET A 263 18.71 2.87 6.45
N GLU A 264 19.62 2.39 7.27
CA GLU A 264 20.92 2.99 7.46
C GLU A 264 21.80 2.93 6.20
N HIS A 265 21.71 1.83 5.43
CA HIS A 265 22.37 1.72 4.13
C HIS A 265 21.83 2.79 3.17
N PHE A 266 20.53 2.91 3.06
CA PHE A 266 19.88 3.90 2.20
C PHE A 266 20.23 5.34 2.58
N LYS A 267 20.11 5.70 3.86
CA LYS A 267 20.43 7.05 4.35
C LYS A 267 21.89 7.47 4.11
N LYS A 268 22.81 6.50 4.11
CA LYS A 268 24.27 6.73 3.89
C LYS A 268 24.64 6.84 2.40
N HIS A 269 23.76 6.44 1.49
CA HIS A 269 24.07 6.46 0.07
C HIS A 269 24.40 7.88 -0.41
N PRO A 270 25.47 8.08 -1.25
CA PRO A 270 25.96 9.42 -1.65
C PRO A 270 24.91 10.31 -2.31
N ALA A 271 23.97 9.75 -3.07
CA ALA A 271 22.89 10.50 -3.71
C ALA A 271 21.74 10.85 -2.75
N ILE A 272 21.59 10.14 -1.63
CA ILE A 272 20.49 10.31 -0.66
C ILE A 272 20.92 11.20 0.51
N LYS A 273 22.13 10.96 1.04
CA LYS A 273 22.64 11.68 2.21
C LYS A 273 22.49 13.21 2.12
N PRO A 274 22.74 13.90 0.98
CA PRO A 274 22.53 15.34 0.88
C PRO A 274 21.07 15.76 1.03
N LEU A 275 20.11 14.95 0.55
CA LEU A 275 18.68 15.22 0.66
C LEU A 275 18.20 15.18 2.12
N LEU A 276 18.80 14.33 2.95
CA LEU A 276 18.43 14.11 4.34
C LEU A 276 19.28 14.89 5.36
N ARG A 277 20.24 15.72 4.90
CA ARG A 277 21.16 16.41 5.80
C ARG A 277 20.42 17.30 6.80
N GLY A 278 20.63 17.08 8.11
CA GLY A 278 19.99 17.84 9.17
C GLY A 278 18.54 17.46 9.46
N ALA A 279 18.02 16.44 8.79
CA ALA A 279 16.74 15.88 9.16
C ALA A 279 16.88 14.99 10.39
N GLU A 280 15.93 15.06 11.32
CA GLU A 280 15.92 14.32 12.58
C GLU A 280 14.77 13.32 12.61
N THR A 281 15.05 12.04 12.91
CA THR A 281 14.00 11.01 13.00
C THR A 281 13.15 11.24 14.25
N VAL A 282 11.85 11.45 14.07
CA VAL A 282 10.86 11.65 15.14
C VAL A 282 9.95 10.46 15.35
N GLU A 283 9.81 9.59 14.34
CA GLU A 283 8.98 8.39 14.42
C GLU A 283 9.58 7.28 13.55
N PHE A 284 9.52 6.03 14.02
CA PHE A 284 9.86 4.83 13.25
C PHE A 284 8.78 3.78 13.42
N LEU A 285 8.32 3.22 12.32
CA LEU A 285 7.30 2.18 12.29
C LEU A 285 7.67 1.09 11.27
N ALA A 286 7.22 -0.14 11.53
CA ALA A 286 7.30 -1.25 10.58
C ALA A 286 5.98 -2.02 10.53
N HIS A 287 5.62 -2.51 9.35
CA HIS A 287 4.37 -3.21 9.12
C HIS A 287 4.51 -4.19 7.94
N LEU A 288 3.68 -5.24 7.90
CA LEU A 288 3.55 -6.08 6.71
C LEU A 288 2.51 -5.52 5.76
N ILE A 289 2.80 -5.60 4.46
CA ILE A 289 1.86 -5.26 3.39
C ILE A 289 1.69 -6.46 2.45
N PRO A 290 0.52 -6.62 1.79
CA PRO A 290 0.27 -7.76 0.91
C PRO A 290 1.01 -7.62 -0.42
N GLU A 291 1.67 -8.71 -0.84
CA GLU A 291 2.39 -8.82 -2.12
C GLU A 291 2.01 -10.11 -2.89
N GLY A 292 0.94 -10.78 -2.46
CA GLY A 292 0.48 -12.01 -3.09
C GLY A 292 -0.16 -11.84 -4.47
N GLY A 293 -0.35 -10.61 -4.93
CA GLY A 293 -0.95 -10.29 -6.22
C GLY A 293 -2.37 -10.85 -6.39
N TYR A 294 -2.84 -10.91 -7.63
CA TYR A 294 -4.18 -11.40 -7.95
C TYR A 294 -4.44 -12.83 -7.45
N ARG A 295 -3.43 -13.71 -7.51
CA ARG A 295 -3.52 -15.10 -7.05
C ARG A 295 -3.55 -15.26 -5.54
N GLY A 296 -3.14 -14.24 -4.80
CA GLY A 296 -3.19 -14.19 -3.34
C GLY A 296 -4.57 -13.86 -2.79
N ILE A 297 -5.48 -13.33 -3.63
CA ILE A 297 -6.82 -12.89 -3.21
C ILE A 297 -7.62 -14.09 -2.70
N PRO A 298 -8.09 -14.06 -1.41
CA PRO A 298 -8.93 -15.12 -0.86
C PRO A 298 -10.35 -15.06 -1.43
N LYS A 299 -11.22 -15.94 -0.97
CA LYS A 299 -12.66 -15.77 -1.17
C LYS A 299 -13.13 -14.55 -0.37
N VAL A 300 -13.45 -13.45 -1.08
CA VAL A 300 -13.73 -12.14 -0.47
C VAL A 300 -15.15 -11.98 0.07
N TYR A 301 -15.98 -13.01 -0.02
CA TYR A 301 -17.35 -13.05 0.52
C TYR A 301 -17.72 -14.44 0.98
N GLY A 302 -18.70 -14.55 1.83
CA GLY A 302 -19.29 -15.80 2.25
C GLY A 302 -20.50 -15.61 3.15
N PRO A 303 -21.01 -16.68 3.79
CA PRO A 303 -22.18 -16.57 4.63
C PRO A 303 -21.96 -15.60 5.79
N GLY A 304 -22.51 -14.37 5.67
CA GLY A 304 -22.47 -13.33 6.69
C GLY A 304 -21.15 -12.55 6.78
N TYR A 305 -20.24 -12.64 5.79
CA TYR A 305 -19.00 -11.85 5.81
C TYR A 305 -18.56 -11.36 4.43
N LEU A 306 -17.83 -10.23 4.43
CA LEU A 306 -17.08 -9.67 3.32
C LEU A 306 -15.64 -9.38 3.76
N VAL A 307 -14.67 -9.36 2.82
CA VAL A 307 -13.26 -9.08 3.09
C VAL A 307 -12.77 -7.98 2.16
N CYS A 308 -12.15 -6.92 2.71
CA CYS A 308 -11.74 -5.74 1.95
C CYS A 308 -10.28 -5.33 2.23
N GLY A 309 -9.71 -4.54 1.32
CA GLY A 309 -8.38 -3.95 1.46
C GLY A 309 -7.28 -5.01 1.54
N ASP A 310 -6.29 -4.79 2.39
CA ASP A 310 -5.14 -5.68 2.56
C ASP A 310 -5.54 -7.07 3.07
N ALA A 311 -6.64 -7.18 3.83
CA ALA A 311 -7.19 -8.47 4.24
C ALA A 311 -7.61 -9.33 3.03
N ALA A 312 -8.03 -8.68 1.94
CA ALA A 312 -8.33 -9.28 0.65
C ALA A 312 -7.12 -9.31 -0.30
N MET A 313 -5.91 -8.97 0.15
CA MET A 313 -4.68 -8.91 -0.66
C MET A 313 -4.74 -7.87 -1.79
N LEU A 314 -5.51 -6.80 -1.63
CA LEU A 314 -5.67 -5.75 -2.64
C LEU A 314 -4.58 -4.68 -2.50
N SER A 315 -3.45 -4.92 -3.14
CA SER A 315 -2.31 -4.00 -3.24
C SER A 315 -1.66 -4.12 -4.61
N ASN A 316 -1.36 -2.99 -5.24
CA ASN A 316 -0.65 -2.92 -6.52
C ASN A 316 0.72 -2.26 -6.31
N PRO A 317 1.79 -3.05 -6.17
CA PRO A 317 3.13 -2.54 -5.87
C PRO A 317 3.74 -1.73 -7.02
N VAL A 318 3.30 -1.95 -8.26
CA VAL A 318 3.85 -1.27 -9.45
C VAL A 318 3.50 0.23 -9.44
N HIS A 319 2.31 0.57 -8.93
CA HIS A 319 1.81 1.95 -8.91
C HIS A 319 1.68 2.55 -7.49
N ARG A 320 2.21 1.90 -6.45
CA ARG A 320 2.08 2.34 -5.03
C ARG A 320 0.62 2.43 -4.57
N GLU A 321 -0.23 1.63 -5.14
CA GLU A 321 -1.66 1.68 -4.88
C GLU A 321 -2.04 0.61 -3.85
N GLY A 322 -2.54 1.07 -2.73
CA GLY A 322 -3.08 0.26 -1.66
C GLY A 322 -4.29 0.96 -1.04
N SER A 323 -4.12 2.23 -0.64
CA SER A 323 -5.18 3.00 0.03
C SER A 323 -6.40 3.22 -0.86
N ASN A 324 -6.21 3.52 -2.14
CA ASN A 324 -7.29 3.68 -3.12
C ASN A 324 -8.00 2.35 -3.42
N LEU A 325 -7.26 1.23 -3.59
CA LEU A 325 -7.87 -0.10 -3.72
C LEU A 325 -8.66 -0.47 -2.46
N ALA A 326 -8.12 -0.15 -1.29
CA ALA A 326 -8.78 -0.38 -0.02
C ALA A 326 -10.08 0.42 0.09
N MET A 327 -10.06 1.73 -0.18
CA MET A 327 -11.25 2.60 -0.17
C MET A 327 -12.32 2.10 -1.12
N GLU A 328 -11.94 1.78 -2.35
CA GLU A 328 -12.87 1.31 -3.38
C GLU A 328 -13.49 -0.04 -3.02
N SER A 329 -12.70 -0.98 -2.51
CA SER A 329 -13.22 -2.26 -2.03
C SER A 329 -14.17 -2.10 -0.86
N GLY A 330 -13.88 -1.18 0.06
CA GLY A 330 -14.77 -0.82 1.16
C GLY A 330 -16.09 -0.23 0.69
N ARG A 331 -16.05 0.70 -0.26
CA ARG A 331 -17.24 1.29 -0.88
C ARG A 331 -18.13 0.22 -1.52
N PHE A 332 -17.57 -0.66 -2.34
CA PHE A 332 -18.33 -1.76 -2.96
C PHE A 332 -18.93 -2.73 -1.94
N ALA A 333 -18.20 -3.01 -0.84
CA ALA A 333 -18.76 -3.81 0.25
C ALA A 333 -19.95 -3.11 0.91
N GLY A 334 -19.82 -1.82 1.21
CA GLY A 334 -20.91 -1.01 1.76
C GLY A 334 -22.14 -1.00 0.86
N GLU A 335 -21.98 -0.72 -0.44
CA GLU A 335 -23.07 -0.75 -1.42
C GLU A 335 -23.76 -2.13 -1.48
N THR A 336 -22.98 -3.22 -1.36
CA THR A 336 -23.54 -4.57 -1.37
C THR A 336 -24.39 -4.83 -0.13
N VAL A 337 -23.95 -4.34 1.05
CA VAL A 337 -24.72 -4.49 2.29
C VAL A 337 -25.98 -3.63 2.26
N ILE A 338 -25.94 -2.42 1.70
CA ILE A 338 -27.11 -1.57 1.48
C ILE A 338 -28.17 -2.32 0.66
N HIS A 339 -27.77 -2.88 -0.49
CA HIS A 339 -28.69 -3.65 -1.34
C HIS A 339 -29.21 -4.91 -0.66
N ALA A 340 -28.40 -5.59 0.16
CA ALA A 340 -28.82 -6.72 0.97
C ALA A 340 -29.90 -6.30 2.00
N LYS A 341 -29.75 -5.13 2.63
CA LYS A 341 -30.72 -4.56 3.58
C LYS A 341 -32.04 -4.21 2.89
N GLU A 342 -31.99 -3.52 1.75
CA GLU A 342 -33.15 -3.12 0.96
C GLU A 342 -34.02 -4.32 0.53
N THR A 343 -33.36 -5.43 0.18
CA THR A 343 -34.01 -6.66 -0.27
C THR A 343 -34.35 -7.64 0.86
N GLY A 344 -33.88 -7.38 2.10
CA GLY A 344 -34.01 -8.30 3.22
C GLY A 344 -33.26 -9.62 3.01
N ASP A 345 -32.33 -9.70 2.06
CA ASP A 345 -31.59 -10.92 1.70
C ASP A 345 -30.08 -10.75 1.99
N PHE A 346 -29.61 -11.31 3.09
CA PHE A 346 -28.19 -11.36 3.47
C PHE A 346 -27.56 -12.74 3.19
N SER A 347 -28.11 -13.49 2.23
CA SER A 347 -27.55 -14.77 1.83
C SER A 347 -26.18 -14.64 1.19
N GLU A 348 -25.40 -15.74 1.18
CA GLU A 348 -24.12 -15.77 0.47
C GLU A 348 -24.28 -15.40 -1.01
N ARG A 349 -25.39 -15.80 -1.66
CA ARG A 349 -25.70 -15.45 -3.04
C ARG A 349 -25.83 -13.94 -3.25
N ARG A 350 -26.48 -13.23 -2.31
CA ARG A 350 -26.61 -11.77 -2.35
C ARG A 350 -25.25 -11.10 -2.12
N LEU A 351 -24.52 -11.55 -1.10
CA LEU A 351 -23.20 -11.01 -0.79
C LEU A 351 -22.15 -11.27 -1.89
N ALA A 352 -22.38 -12.24 -2.79
CA ALA A 352 -21.54 -12.46 -3.97
C ALA A 352 -21.52 -11.28 -4.95
N GLU A 353 -22.49 -10.34 -4.89
CA GLU A 353 -22.50 -9.11 -5.68
C GLU A 353 -21.26 -8.27 -5.46
N TYR A 354 -20.72 -8.27 -4.24
CA TYR A 354 -19.45 -7.63 -3.91
C TYR A 354 -18.31 -8.12 -4.83
N ARG A 355 -18.19 -9.44 -4.99
CA ARG A 355 -17.19 -10.01 -5.91
C ARG A 355 -17.47 -9.59 -7.36
N GLY A 356 -18.72 -9.55 -7.77
CA GLY A 356 -19.11 -9.06 -9.10
C GLY A 356 -18.69 -7.62 -9.34
N LYS A 357 -18.92 -6.70 -8.35
CA LYS A 357 -18.47 -5.31 -8.42
C LYS A 357 -16.95 -5.22 -8.56
N LEU A 358 -16.20 -5.95 -7.74
CA LEU A 358 -14.74 -5.99 -7.82
C LEU A 358 -14.28 -6.49 -9.20
N ASP A 359 -14.83 -7.59 -9.72
CA ASP A 359 -14.41 -8.18 -10.97
C ASP A 359 -14.63 -7.29 -12.20
N HIS A 360 -15.62 -6.40 -12.14
CA HIS A 360 -15.93 -5.42 -13.20
C HIS A 360 -15.28 -4.05 -12.96
N SER A 361 -14.50 -3.89 -11.90
CA SER A 361 -13.82 -2.64 -11.56
C SER A 361 -12.38 -2.61 -12.06
N TRP A 362 -11.82 -1.41 -12.08
CA TRP A 362 -10.40 -1.17 -12.32
C TRP A 362 -9.51 -1.90 -11.28
N VAL A 363 -9.97 -2.09 -10.03
CA VAL A 363 -9.24 -2.80 -8.97
C VAL A 363 -8.79 -4.18 -9.45
N MET A 364 -9.73 -5.00 -9.92
CA MET A 364 -9.38 -6.35 -10.41
C MET A 364 -8.71 -6.34 -11.79
N ALA A 365 -8.98 -5.33 -12.61
CA ALA A 365 -8.27 -5.17 -13.88
C ALA A 365 -6.76 -4.98 -13.64
N ASP A 366 -6.40 -4.07 -12.71
CA ASP A 366 -5.00 -3.78 -12.38
C ASP A 366 -4.34 -4.92 -11.62
N MET A 367 -5.04 -5.53 -10.66
CA MET A 367 -4.53 -6.72 -9.96
C MET A 367 -4.19 -7.86 -10.93
N LYS A 368 -5.01 -8.10 -11.95
CA LYS A 368 -4.75 -9.12 -13.00
C LYS A 368 -3.57 -8.72 -13.89
N LYS A 369 -3.53 -7.44 -14.30
CA LYS A 369 -2.50 -6.90 -15.19
C LYS A 369 -1.11 -7.05 -14.58
N TYR A 370 -0.94 -6.73 -13.31
CA TYR A 370 0.36 -6.71 -12.65
C TYR A 370 0.69 -7.98 -11.83
N ASP A 371 -0.11 -9.03 -11.94
CA ASP A 371 0.06 -10.30 -11.21
C ASP A 371 1.45 -10.95 -11.37
N LYS A 372 2.15 -10.61 -12.46
CA LYS A 372 3.48 -11.16 -12.76
C LYS A 372 4.65 -10.26 -12.34
N ALA A 373 4.38 -9.03 -11.88
CA ALA A 373 5.44 -8.04 -11.64
C ALA A 373 6.35 -8.45 -10.47
N VAL A 374 5.79 -8.78 -9.32
CA VAL A 374 6.57 -9.21 -8.15
C VAL A 374 7.30 -10.54 -8.40
N PRO A 375 6.64 -11.61 -8.90
CA PRO A 375 7.33 -12.84 -9.26
C PRO A 375 8.45 -12.67 -10.31
N LEU A 376 8.29 -11.70 -11.23
CA LEU A 376 9.35 -11.41 -12.21
C LEU A 376 10.62 -10.95 -11.50
N LEU A 377 10.54 -10.00 -10.57
CA LEU A 377 11.69 -9.49 -9.83
C LEU A 377 12.27 -10.55 -8.91
N GLU A 378 11.45 -11.28 -8.16
CA GLU A 378 11.87 -12.36 -7.29
C GLU A 378 12.70 -13.42 -8.03
N HIS A 379 12.28 -13.81 -9.24
CA HIS A 379 12.97 -14.83 -10.04
C HIS A 379 14.09 -14.29 -10.95
N ASN A 380 14.27 -12.97 -11.02
CA ASN A 380 15.28 -12.32 -11.85
C ASN A 380 16.03 -11.22 -11.07
N PRO A 381 16.70 -11.56 -9.95
CA PRO A 381 17.36 -10.59 -9.08
C PRO A 381 18.44 -9.76 -9.80
N GLN A 382 18.99 -10.27 -10.93
CA GLN A 382 19.94 -9.53 -11.76
C GLN A 382 19.37 -8.19 -12.29
N MET A 383 18.05 -8.05 -12.36
CA MET A 383 17.42 -6.81 -12.78
C MET A 383 17.67 -5.66 -11.80
N LEU A 384 17.73 -5.98 -10.50
CA LEU A 384 17.97 -4.99 -9.44
C LEU A 384 19.43 -4.95 -8.95
N THR A 385 20.23 -5.97 -9.26
CA THR A 385 21.62 -6.07 -8.76
C THR A 385 22.64 -5.84 -9.85
N LYS A 386 22.59 -6.60 -10.93
CA LYS A 386 23.62 -6.60 -11.98
C LYS A 386 23.40 -5.53 -13.03
N TYR A 387 22.17 -5.40 -13.54
CA TYR A 387 21.90 -4.50 -14.68
C TYR A 387 22.08 -3.03 -14.32
N PRO A 388 21.73 -2.54 -13.11
CA PRO A 388 22.07 -1.19 -12.70
C PRO A 388 23.58 -0.90 -12.77
N VAL A 389 24.42 -1.83 -12.31
CA VAL A 389 25.87 -1.69 -12.32
C VAL A 389 26.44 -1.66 -13.75
N VAL A 390 25.87 -2.47 -14.65
CA VAL A 390 26.28 -2.44 -16.09
C VAL A 390 25.92 -1.10 -16.71
N LEU A 391 24.73 -0.57 -16.41
CA LEU A 391 24.27 0.72 -16.90
C LEU A 391 25.12 1.87 -16.34
N ASP A 392 25.43 1.86 -15.04
CA ASP A 392 26.30 2.83 -14.38
C ASP A 392 27.67 2.92 -15.07
N ARG A 393 28.34 1.77 -15.25
CA ARG A 393 29.63 1.69 -15.96
C ARG A 393 29.54 2.19 -17.41
N ALA A 394 28.44 1.89 -18.10
CA ALA A 394 28.24 2.35 -19.47
C ALA A 394 28.07 3.88 -19.55
N LEU A 395 27.35 4.46 -18.57
CA LEU A 395 27.15 5.90 -18.46
C LEU A 395 28.44 6.62 -18.03
N ASP A 396 29.22 6.07 -17.10
CA ASP A 396 30.53 6.59 -16.72
C ASP A 396 31.45 6.66 -17.94
N GLU A 397 31.55 5.57 -18.73
CA GLU A 397 32.32 5.57 -19.97
C GLU A 397 31.81 6.59 -21.02
N PHE A 398 30.48 6.73 -21.14
CA PHE A 398 29.85 7.63 -22.09
C PHE A 398 30.12 9.11 -21.75
N PHE A 399 29.97 9.49 -20.46
CA PHE A 399 30.11 10.87 -20.01
C PHE A 399 31.58 11.29 -19.79
N ARG A 400 32.48 10.34 -19.60
CA ARG A 400 33.91 10.64 -19.39
C ARG A 400 34.52 11.30 -20.62
N VAL A 401 35.28 12.39 -20.41
CA VAL A 401 36.06 13.09 -21.45
C VAL A 401 37.55 12.94 -21.11
N ASP A 402 38.22 12.03 -21.79
CA ASP A 402 39.61 11.60 -21.50
C ASP A 402 40.50 11.54 -22.75
N GLY A 403 40.06 12.17 -23.86
CA GLY A 403 40.81 12.17 -25.13
C GLY A 403 40.49 10.98 -26.05
N ALA A 404 39.80 9.95 -25.58
CA ALA A 404 39.32 8.86 -26.43
C ALA A 404 38.17 9.34 -27.33
N SER A 405 38.13 8.83 -28.58
CA SER A 405 37.05 9.18 -29.51
C SER A 405 35.72 8.61 -29.02
N LYS A 406 34.61 9.27 -29.35
CA LYS A 406 33.26 8.75 -29.01
C LYS A 406 32.99 7.40 -29.68
N TRP A 407 33.57 7.14 -30.81
CA TRP A 407 33.51 5.85 -31.49
C TRP A 407 34.17 4.74 -30.67
N ASP A 408 35.34 4.97 -30.10
CA ASP A 408 36.03 3.98 -29.27
C ASP A 408 35.31 3.73 -27.96
N LYS A 409 34.73 4.79 -27.35
CA LYS A 409 33.86 4.66 -26.17
C LYS A 409 32.63 3.81 -26.47
N GLN A 410 31.94 4.04 -27.59
CA GLN A 410 30.82 3.21 -28.02
C GLN A 410 31.20 1.73 -28.19
N LYS A 411 32.36 1.45 -28.79
CA LYS A 411 32.89 0.07 -28.90
C LYS A 411 33.15 -0.53 -27.54
N THR A 412 33.73 0.24 -26.60
CA THR A 412 34.00 -0.20 -25.22
C THR A 412 32.68 -0.54 -24.50
N ILE A 413 31.66 0.32 -24.57
CA ILE A 413 30.33 0.08 -23.99
C ILE A 413 29.69 -1.18 -24.59
N LEU A 414 29.72 -1.31 -25.94
CA LEU A 414 29.17 -2.50 -26.61
C LEU A 414 29.89 -3.78 -26.18
N LYS A 415 31.21 -3.74 -26.05
CA LYS A 415 32.02 -4.89 -25.57
C LYS A 415 31.67 -5.24 -24.14
N MET A 416 31.49 -4.24 -23.28
CA MET A 416 31.08 -4.40 -21.88
C MET A 416 29.69 -5.07 -21.78
N VAL A 417 28.68 -4.53 -22.49
CA VAL A 417 27.31 -5.06 -22.50
C VAL A 417 27.27 -6.49 -23.06
N ARG A 418 28.05 -6.78 -24.12
CA ARG A 418 28.17 -8.14 -24.69
C ARG A 418 28.76 -9.11 -23.69
N LYS A 419 29.82 -8.73 -22.95
CA LYS A 419 30.47 -9.55 -21.94
C LYS A 419 29.52 -9.90 -20.78
N GLU A 420 28.65 -8.98 -20.42
CA GLU A 420 27.68 -9.15 -19.34
C GLU A 420 26.40 -9.90 -19.76
N GLY A 421 26.29 -10.27 -21.04
CA GLY A 421 25.20 -11.11 -21.56
C GLY A 421 24.08 -10.30 -22.23
N MET A 422 24.40 -9.52 -23.24
CA MET A 422 23.48 -8.65 -23.98
C MET A 422 22.17 -9.34 -24.39
N PHE A 423 22.23 -10.57 -24.87
CA PHE A 423 21.02 -11.32 -25.26
C PHE A 423 20.12 -11.65 -24.08
N ARG A 424 20.71 -11.98 -22.91
CA ARG A 424 19.95 -12.21 -21.68
C ARG A 424 19.31 -10.93 -21.17
N MET A 425 20.05 -9.82 -21.16
CA MET A 425 19.53 -8.50 -20.79
C MET A 425 18.34 -8.11 -21.68
N GLY A 426 18.50 -8.27 -23.01
CA GLY A 426 17.40 -8.02 -23.96
C GLY A 426 16.19 -8.90 -23.72
N TRP A 427 16.39 -10.20 -23.47
CA TRP A 427 15.31 -11.12 -23.16
C TRP A 427 14.61 -10.79 -21.83
N ASP A 428 15.37 -10.44 -20.81
CA ASP A 428 14.80 -10.04 -19.52
C ASP A 428 14.03 -8.71 -19.61
N THR A 429 14.47 -7.77 -20.48
CA THR A 429 13.68 -6.57 -20.81
C THR A 429 12.35 -6.94 -21.48
N VAL A 430 12.36 -7.87 -22.42
CA VAL A 430 11.11 -8.37 -23.05
C VAL A 430 10.18 -9.00 -22.01
N LYS A 431 10.72 -9.81 -21.09
CA LYS A 431 9.91 -10.37 -19.98
C LYS A 431 9.31 -9.27 -19.10
N ALA A 432 10.08 -8.21 -18.77
CA ALA A 432 9.59 -7.09 -17.98
C ALA A 432 8.45 -6.36 -18.69
N LEU A 433 8.60 -6.05 -19.98
CA LEU A 433 7.54 -5.47 -20.79
C LEU A 433 6.30 -6.37 -20.87
N TRP A 434 6.49 -7.69 -20.96
CA TRP A 434 5.38 -8.64 -21.01
C TRP A 434 4.68 -8.81 -19.66
N ALA A 435 5.40 -8.71 -18.55
CA ALA A 435 4.80 -8.77 -17.20
C ALA A 435 3.99 -7.51 -16.87
N MET A 436 4.23 -6.40 -17.57
CA MET A 436 3.51 -5.13 -17.44
C MET A 436 2.43 -4.93 -18.52
N LYS A 437 2.29 -5.87 -19.48
CA LYS A 437 1.27 -5.85 -20.51
C LYS A 437 -0.02 -6.53 -20.04
#